data_f3dadffe20ba2971276f52ff1926943b
#
_entry.id   f3dadffe20ba2971276f52ff1926943b
#
_cell.length_a   1.000
_cell.length_b   1.000
_cell.length_c   1.000
_cell.angle_alpha   90.00
_cell.angle_beta   90.00
_cell.angle_gamma   90.00
#
_symmetry.space_group_name_H-M   'P 1'
#
loop_
_entity.id
_entity.type
_entity.pdbx_description
1 polymer ?
#
loop_
_entity_poly.entity_id
_entity_poly.type
_entity_poly.pdbx_seq_one_letter_code
_entity_poly.pdbx_strand_id
1 'polypeptide(L)'
;MSLNILTSEDFSVSTQLENKLNMAFSLICEEEKLSNCSVNLKILNNNEIQELNNKYIKKNSPTNVLSFTNEDISKSITGDLGDIAISYQYLEEESRQQNKKFDDHLIHMLIHGVYHILGLDHKNNEMAAQMENKEIKLLKKINIDNPYY
;
A
#
# COMPACT_ATOMS: atom_id res chain seq x y z
N MET A 1 -7.92 -6.37 13.79
CA MET A 1 -7.34 -5.64 12.64
C MET A 1 -5.89 -6.09 12.45
N SER A 2 -5.58 -6.65 11.31
CA SER A 2 -4.24 -7.18 11.09
C SER A 2 -3.73 -6.88 9.68
N LEU A 3 -2.46 -6.50 9.63
CA LEU A 3 -1.70 -6.38 8.40
C LEU A 3 -0.74 -7.56 8.35
N ASN A 4 -0.90 -8.42 7.35
CA ASN A 4 -0.05 -9.58 7.16
C ASN A 4 1.04 -9.22 6.16
N ILE A 5 2.30 -9.23 6.61
CA ILE A 5 3.44 -8.80 5.79
C ILE A 5 4.23 -10.03 5.34
N LEU A 6 4.36 -10.18 4.04
CA LEU A 6 5.17 -11.21 3.40
C LEU A 6 6.24 -10.52 2.56
N THR A 7 7.46 -11.04 2.58
CA THR A 7 8.57 -10.43 1.84
C THR A 7 9.25 -11.42 0.91
N SER A 8 9.82 -10.90 -0.15
CA SER A 8 10.75 -11.62 -1.00
C SER A 8 11.97 -12.06 -0.17
N GLU A 9 12.65 -13.13 -0.58
CA GLU A 9 13.82 -13.65 0.15
C GLU A 9 14.97 -12.66 0.26
N ASP A 10 15.09 -11.75 -0.69
CA ASP A 10 16.17 -10.77 -0.76
C ASP A 10 15.85 -9.44 -0.06
N PHE A 11 14.75 -9.38 0.68
CA PHE A 11 14.35 -8.19 1.43
C PHE A 11 13.88 -8.58 2.83
N SER A 12 14.27 -7.77 3.81
CA SER A 12 13.80 -7.95 5.18
C SER A 12 13.26 -6.64 5.74
N VAL A 13 12.22 -6.76 6.55
CA VAL A 13 11.57 -5.61 7.19
C VAL A 13 12.11 -5.51 8.61
N SER A 14 12.64 -4.33 8.97
CA SER A 14 13.06 -4.07 10.34
C SER A 14 11.84 -4.04 11.26
N THR A 15 12.03 -4.34 12.54
CA THR A 15 10.96 -4.24 13.54
C THR A 15 10.37 -2.83 13.55
N GLN A 16 11.21 -1.82 13.40
CA GLN A 16 10.79 -0.42 13.39
C GLN A 16 9.87 -0.11 12.20
N LEU A 17 10.24 -0.57 11.02
CA LEU A 17 9.41 -0.39 9.82
C LEU A 17 8.11 -1.17 9.93
N GLU A 18 8.17 -2.40 10.41
CA GLU A 18 6.97 -3.23 10.63
C GLU A 18 5.98 -2.53 11.55
N ASN A 19 6.47 -1.96 12.65
CA ASN A 19 5.63 -1.22 13.59
C ASN A 19 4.96 0.00 12.92
N LYS A 20 5.70 0.72 12.09
CA LYS A 20 5.16 1.88 11.36
C LYS A 20 4.11 1.46 10.34
N LEU A 21 4.32 0.36 9.65
CA LEU A 21 3.34 -0.17 8.68
C LEU A 21 2.05 -0.59 9.40
N ASN A 22 2.18 -1.28 10.52
CA ASN A 22 1.01 -1.69 11.33
C ASN A 22 0.28 -0.47 11.88
N MET A 23 0.99 0.54 12.33
CA MET A 23 0.41 1.79 12.82
C MET A 23 -0.39 2.49 11.72
N ALA A 24 0.18 2.57 10.52
CA ALA A 24 -0.48 3.19 9.37
C ALA A 24 -1.79 2.47 9.05
N PHE A 25 -1.77 1.15 9.02
CA PHE A 25 -2.96 0.35 8.75
C PHE A 25 -4.03 0.55 9.83
N SER A 26 -3.62 0.56 11.09
CA SER A 26 -4.54 0.81 12.22
C SER A 26 -5.20 2.18 12.12
N LEU A 27 -4.45 3.21 11.72
CA LEU A 27 -5.00 4.56 11.56
C LEU A 27 -6.03 4.61 10.43
N ILE A 28 -5.80 3.88 9.33
CA ILE A 28 -6.78 3.79 8.25
C ILE A 28 -8.07 3.15 8.78
N CYS A 29 -7.95 2.04 9.48
CA CYS A 29 -9.10 1.32 10.02
C CYS A 29 -9.90 2.21 10.98
N GLU A 30 -9.20 2.97 11.82
CA GLU A 30 -9.84 3.90 12.75
C GLU A 30 -10.56 5.02 11.99
N GLU A 31 -9.89 5.65 11.04
CA GLU A 31 -10.44 6.75 10.23
C GLU A 31 -11.66 6.31 9.43
N GLU A 32 -11.61 5.13 8.84
CA GLU A 32 -12.68 4.61 7.98
C GLU A 32 -13.69 3.75 8.76
N LYS A 33 -13.55 3.68 10.09
CA LYS A 33 -14.47 2.96 10.99
C LYS A 33 -14.61 1.49 10.62
N LEU A 34 -13.49 0.86 10.29
CA LEU A 34 -13.44 -0.56 9.96
C LEU A 34 -13.10 -1.36 11.20
N SER A 35 -13.75 -2.52 11.36
CA SER A 35 -13.45 -3.47 12.43
C SER A 35 -13.24 -4.85 11.85
N ASN A 36 -12.41 -5.67 12.52
CA ASN A 36 -12.14 -7.05 12.11
C ASN A 36 -11.71 -7.17 10.63
N CYS A 37 -10.86 -6.24 10.19
CA CYS A 37 -10.37 -6.26 8.81
C CYS A 37 -8.90 -6.64 8.76
N SER A 38 -8.48 -7.21 7.62
CA SER A 38 -7.11 -7.57 7.35
C SER A 38 -6.75 -7.25 5.89
N VAL A 39 -5.47 -7.03 5.67
CA VAL A 39 -4.89 -6.83 4.34
C VAL A 39 -3.59 -7.60 4.29
N ASN A 40 -3.29 -8.19 3.15
CA ASN A 40 -2.02 -8.86 2.91
C ASN A 40 -1.11 -7.92 2.14
N LEU A 41 0.04 -7.60 2.72
CA LEU A 41 1.06 -6.78 2.07
C LEU A 41 2.22 -7.67 1.64
N LYS A 42 2.49 -7.71 0.36
CA LYS A 42 3.60 -8.47 -0.22
C LYS A 42 4.66 -7.50 -0.73
N ILE A 43 5.84 -7.57 -0.13
CA ILE A 43 6.98 -6.74 -0.55
C ILE A 43 7.87 -7.60 -1.42
N LEU A 44 7.88 -7.33 -2.71
CA LEU A 44 8.46 -8.16 -3.75
C LEU A 44 9.61 -7.45 -4.45
N ASN A 45 10.39 -8.21 -5.23
CA ASN A 45 11.37 -7.60 -6.13
C ASN A 45 10.71 -7.26 -7.48
N ASN A 46 11.46 -6.59 -8.36
CA ASN A 46 10.94 -6.17 -9.67
C ASN A 46 10.48 -7.34 -10.54
N ASN A 47 11.19 -8.44 -10.51
CA ASN A 47 10.83 -9.61 -11.32
C ASN A 47 9.50 -10.20 -10.88
N GLU A 48 9.32 -10.34 -9.58
CA GLU A 48 8.10 -10.90 -8.99
C GLU A 48 6.88 -10.02 -9.27
N ILE A 49 7.02 -8.70 -9.10
CA ILE A 49 5.88 -7.80 -9.33
C ILE A 49 5.58 -7.67 -10.83
N GLN A 50 6.59 -7.79 -11.68
CA GLN A 50 6.40 -7.81 -13.13
C GLN A 50 5.56 -9.01 -13.55
N GLU A 51 5.80 -10.18 -12.96
CA GLU A 51 4.99 -11.37 -13.23
C GLU A 51 3.53 -11.16 -12.85
N LEU A 52 3.28 -10.56 -11.67
CA LEU A 52 1.93 -10.24 -11.24
C LEU A 52 1.25 -9.23 -12.15
N ASN A 53 1.99 -8.19 -12.53
CA ASN A 53 1.48 -7.13 -13.40
C ASN A 53 1.10 -7.70 -14.77
N ASN A 54 1.95 -8.56 -15.32
CA ASN A 54 1.69 -9.22 -16.59
C ASN A 54 0.49 -10.16 -16.50
N LYS A 55 0.42 -10.96 -15.44
CA LYS A 55 -0.64 -11.95 -15.26
C LYS A 55 -2.03 -11.32 -15.07
N TYR A 56 -2.13 -10.29 -14.23
CA TYR A 56 -3.43 -9.73 -13.82
C TYR A 56 -3.80 -8.43 -14.52
N ILE A 57 -2.83 -7.62 -14.94
CA ILE A 57 -3.06 -6.31 -15.54
C ILE A 57 -2.68 -6.29 -17.03
N LYS A 58 -2.02 -7.34 -17.52
CA LYS A 58 -1.56 -7.49 -18.90
C LYS A 58 -0.46 -6.49 -19.28
N LYS A 59 0.32 -6.04 -18.31
CA LYS A 59 1.49 -5.17 -18.52
C LYS A 59 2.75 -5.94 -18.14
N ASN A 60 3.63 -6.18 -19.10
CA ASN A 60 4.88 -6.92 -18.87
C ASN A 60 6.00 -5.96 -18.47
N SER A 61 5.85 -5.34 -17.30
CA SER A 61 6.82 -4.41 -16.75
C SER A 61 6.68 -4.37 -15.22
N PRO A 62 7.75 -4.01 -14.49
CA PRO A 62 7.61 -3.78 -13.07
C PRO A 62 6.80 -2.50 -12.81
N THR A 63 6.29 -2.37 -11.60
CA THR A 63 5.55 -1.20 -11.14
C THR A 63 5.83 -0.98 -9.66
N ASN A 64 5.37 0.13 -9.12
CA ASN A 64 5.56 0.42 -7.70
C ASN A 64 4.58 -0.35 -6.81
N VAL A 65 3.28 -0.31 -7.11
CA VAL A 65 2.26 -0.92 -6.28
C VAL A 65 1.12 -1.49 -7.12
N LEU A 66 0.61 -2.65 -6.70
CA LEU A 66 -0.59 -3.28 -7.25
C LEU A 66 -1.55 -3.56 -6.10
N SER A 67 -2.83 -3.32 -6.30
CA SER A 67 -3.86 -3.57 -5.31
C SER A 67 -4.92 -4.50 -5.90
N PHE A 68 -5.26 -5.54 -5.14
CA PHE A 68 -6.25 -6.53 -5.55
C PHE A 68 -7.31 -6.64 -4.47
N THR A 69 -8.52 -6.17 -4.77
CA THR A 69 -9.65 -6.25 -3.85
C THR A 69 -10.12 -7.70 -3.74
N ASN A 70 -10.37 -8.15 -2.52
CA ASN A 70 -10.98 -9.46 -2.29
C ASN A 70 -12.47 -9.36 -2.58
N GLU A 71 -12.91 -10.03 -3.64
CA GLU A 71 -14.33 -10.07 -4.03
C GLU A 71 -15.00 -11.35 -3.55
N ASP A 72 -14.28 -12.18 -2.78
CA ASP A 72 -14.83 -13.40 -2.22
C ASP A 72 -15.95 -13.07 -1.23
N ILE A 73 -17.01 -13.84 -1.28
CA ILE A 73 -18.14 -13.73 -0.36
C ILE A 73 -17.71 -13.94 1.10
N SER A 74 -16.62 -14.66 1.33
CA SER A 74 -16.05 -14.88 2.67
C SER A 74 -15.51 -13.60 3.30
N LYS A 75 -15.32 -12.52 2.54
CA LYS A 75 -14.82 -11.24 3.01
C LYS A 75 -15.59 -10.72 4.22
N SER A 76 -16.90 -10.83 4.20
CA SER A 76 -17.76 -10.37 5.30
C SER A 76 -17.56 -11.18 6.57
N ILE A 77 -17.04 -12.42 6.46
CA ILE A 77 -16.80 -13.34 7.57
C ILE A 77 -15.36 -13.21 8.06
N THR A 78 -14.39 -13.22 7.14
CA THR A 78 -12.95 -13.22 7.47
C THR A 78 -12.39 -11.83 7.68
N GLY A 79 -13.03 -10.80 7.12
CA GLY A 79 -12.53 -9.44 7.15
C GLY A 79 -11.35 -9.19 6.20
N ASP A 80 -11.01 -10.15 5.34
CA ASP A 80 -9.92 -10.01 4.38
C ASP A 80 -10.34 -9.05 3.25
N LEU A 81 -9.73 -7.86 3.23
CA LEU A 81 -10.06 -6.81 2.27
C LEU A 81 -9.36 -7.00 0.93
N GLY A 82 -8.22 -7.64 0.92
CA GLY A 82 -7.47 -7.87 -0.31
C GLY A 82 -5.96 -7.92 -0.11
N ASP A 83 -5.25 -7.88 -1.24
CA ASP A 83 -3.80 -7.98 -1.30
C ASP A 83 -3.20 -6.71 -1.92
N ILE A 84 -2.06 -6.29 -1.37
CA ILE A 84 -1.25 -5.21 -1.92
C ILE A 84 0.13 -5.78 -2.20
N ALA A 85 0.63 -5.58 -3.41
CA ALA A 85 1.98 -5.96 -3.79
C ALA A 85 2.79 -4.69 -4.10
N ILE A 86 3.97 -4.58 -3.48
CA ILE A 86 4.85 -3.42 -3.65
C ILE A 86 6.23 -3.94 -4.04
N SER A 87 6.88 -3.30 -5.03
CA SER A 87 8.26 -3.63 -5.36
C SER A 87 9.21 -2.74 -4.55
N TYR A 88 9.99 -3.35 -3.67
CA TYR A 88 10.96 -2.59 -2.88
C TYR A 88 12.05 -1.96 -3.77
N GLN A 89 12.44 -2.64 -4.85
CA GLN A 89 13.45 -2.10 -5.78
C GLN A 89 12.92 -0.89 -6.55
N TYR A 90 11.68 -0.96 -6.99
CA TYR A 90 11.03 0.15 -7.69
C TYR A 90 10.90 1.37 -6.76
N LEU A 91 10.51 1.13 -5.51
CA LEU A 91 10.40 2.21 -4.51
C LEU A 91 11.74 2.83 -4.14
N GLU A 92 12.81 2.02 -4.08
CA GLU A 92 14.15 2.55 -3.82
C GLU A 92 14.55 3.55 -4.90
N GLU A 93 14.29 3.23 -6.15
CA GLU A 93 14.59 4.10 -7.28
C GLU A 93 13.73 5.38 -7.24
N GLU A 94 12.42 5.22 -7.02
CA GLU A 94 11.52 6.37 -6.89
C GLU A 94 11.92 7.29 -5.75
N SER A 95 12.30 6.70 -4.61
CA SER A 95 12.71 7.45 -3.43
C SER A 95 13.93 8.31 -3.72
N ARG A 96 14.90 7.76 -4.44
CA ARG A 96 16.08 8.53 -4.86
C ARG A 96 15.72 9.66 -5.80
N GLN A 97 14.90 9.37 -6.80
CA GLN A 97 14.48 10.37 -7.80
C GLN A 97 13.66 11.49 -7.19
N GLN A 98 12.83 11.17 -6.21
CA GLN A 98 11.92 12.12 -5.56
C GLN A 98 12.50 12.71 -4.26
N ASN A 99 13.72 12.32 -3.90
CA ASN A 99 14.39 12.77 -2.68
C ASN A 99 13.55 12.53 -1.42
N LYS A 100 13.03 11.30 -1.30
CA LYS A 100 12.23 10.86 -0.17
C LYS A 100 12.94 9.72 0.56
N LYS A 101 12.60 9.52 1.83
CA LYS A 101 13.06 8.34 2.57
C LYS A 101 12.31 7.11 2.09
N PHE A 102 13.03 6.00 1.94
CA PHE A 102 12.45 4.74 1.48
C PHE A 102 11.27 4.30 2.37
N ASP A 103 11.48 4.31 3.69
CA ASP A 103 10.44 3.89 4.64
C ASP A 103 9.18 4.73 4.50
N ASP A 104 9.32 6.04 4.37
CA ASP A 104 8.20 6.96 4.20
C ASP A 104 7.43 6.67 2.92
N HIS A 105 8.17 6.38 1.84
CA HIS A 105 7.56 6.07 0.55
C HIS A 105 6.82 4.73 0.59
N LEU A 106 7.41 3.74 1.25
CA LEU A 106 6.77 2.43 1.43
C LEU A 106 5.45 2.56 2.22
N ILE A 107 5.48 3.32 3.31
CA ILE A 107 4.29 3.57 4.12
C ILE A 107 3.22 4.29 3.30
N HIS A 108 3.62 5.28 2.51
CA HIS A 108 2.70 5.99 1.62
C HIS A 108 2.05 5.03 0.61
N MET A 109 2.82 4.15 0.01
CA MET A 109 2.29 3.20 -0.98
C MET A 109 1.34 2.18 -0.34
N LEU A 110 1.59 1.78 0.90
CA LEU A 110 0.65 0.95 1.64
C LEU A 110 -0.69 1.68 1.82
N ILE A 111 -0.65 2.91 2.29
CA ILE A 111 -1.86 3.72 2.50
C ILE A 111 -2.62 3.89 1.19
N HIS A 112 -1.89 4.23 0.13
CA HIS A 112 -2.47 4.39 -1.22
C HIS A 112 -3.16 3.11 -1.68
N GLY A 113 -2.49 1.98 -1.52
CA GLY A 113 -3.05 0.67 -1.91
C GLY A 113 -4.30 0.30 -1.12
N VAL A 114 -4.31 0.55 0.18
CA VAL A 114 -5.48 0.27 1.02
C VAL A 114 -6.66 1.13 0.58
N TYR A 115 -6.46 2.41 0.31
CA TYR A 115 -7.54 3.26 -0.15
C TYR A 115 -8.08 2.85 -1.52
N HIS A 116 -7.24 2.33 -2.40
CA HIS A 116 -7.72 1.72 -3.66
C HIS A 116 -8.63 0.52 -3.37
N ILE A 117 -8.23 -0.34 -2.46
CA ILE A 117 -9.03 -1.49 -2.05
C ILE A 117 -10.39 -1.05 -1.48
N LEU A 118 -10.41 0.07 -0.76
CA LEU A 118 -11.62 0.62 -0.19
C LEU A 118 -12.50 1.37 -1.21
N GLY A 119 -12.07 1.40 -2.47
CA GLY A 119 -12.90 1.95 -3.55
C GLY A 119 -12.53 3.35 -4.01
N LEU A 120 -11.51 3.97 -3.42
CA LEU A 120 -11.04 5.27 -3.89
C LEU A 120 -10.17 5.09 -5.14
N ASP A 121 -10.24 6.05 -6.04
CA ASP A 121 -9.50 5.99 -7.29
C ASP A 121 -9.04 7.41 -7.67
N HIS A 122 -8.23 7.51 -8.73
CA HIS A 122 -7.74 8.80 -9.22
C HIS A 122 -7.99 8.97 -10.71
N LYS A 123 -9.18 8.54 -11.18
CA LYS A 123 -9.56 8.60 -12.59
C LYS A 123 -9.79 10.01 -13.10
N ASN A 124 -10.13 10.94 -12.20
CA ASN A 124 -10.29 12.36 -12.54
C ASN A 124 -9.72 13.22 -11.42
N ASN A 125 -9.64 14.53 -11.64
CA ASN A 125 -9.01 15.46 -10.70
C ASN A 125 -9.70 15.51 -9.33
N GLU A 126 -11.02 15.41 -9.31
CA GLU A 126 -11.80 15.44 -8.07
C GLU A 126 -11.55 14.19 -7.23
N MET A 127 -11.58 13.02 -7.85
CA MET A 127 -11.33 11.75 -7.18
C MET A 127 -9.88 11.68 -6.70
N ALA A 128 -8.93 12.14 -7.52
CA ALA A 128 -7.53 12.19 -7.15
C ALA A 128 -7.32 13.09 -5.93
N ALA A 129 -7.93 14.27 -5.91
CA ALA A 129 -7.81 15.20 -4.79
C ALA A 129 -8.38 14.59 -3.50
N GLN A 130 -9.51 13.90 -3.58
CA GLN A 130 -10.13 13.26 -2.43
C GLN A 130 -9.22 12.17 -1.85
N MET A 131 -8.67 11.33 -2.70
CA MET A 131 -7.76 10.27 -2.30
C MET A 131 -6.47 10.82 -1.69
N GLU A 132 -5.84 11.78 -2.37
CA GLU A 132 -4.61 12.42 -1.91
C GLU A 132 -4.80 13.12 -0.55
N ASN A 133 -5.93 13.80 -0.35
CA ASN A 133 -6.22 14.47 0.91
C ASN A 133 -6.32 13.48 2.08
N LYS A 134 -6.91 12.31 1.86
CA LYS A 134 -6.97 11.26 2.87
C LYS A 134 -5.58 10.71 3.20
N GLU A 135 -4.76 10.49 2.17
CA GLU A 135 -3.39 10.02 2.35
C GLU A 135 -2.55 11.04 3.15
N ILE A 136 -2.62 12.30 2.75
CA ILE A 136 -1.88 13.39 3.40
C ILE A 136 -2.26 13.49 4.90
N LYS A 137 -3.53 13.41 5.19
CA LYS A 137 -4.05 13.48 6.56
C LYS A 137 -3.48 12.37 7.44
N LEU A 138 -3.46 11.15 6.94
CA LEU A 138 -2.93 10.00 7.69
C LEU A 138 -1.42 10.07 7.83
N LEU A 139 -0.70 10.42 6.76
CA LEU A 139 0.75 10.55 6.78
C LEU A 139 1.19 11.60 7.80
N LYS A 140 0.46 12.71 7.90
CA LYS A 140 0.74 13.76 8.88
C LYS A 140 0.66 13.23 10.32
N LYS A 141 -0.27 12.32 10.60
CA LYS A 141 -0.43 11.74 11.94
C LYS A 141 0.78 10.89 12.36
N ILE A 142 1.57 10.43 11.43
CA ILE A 142 2.76 9.62 11.68
C ILE A 142 4.05 10.34 11.28
N ASN A 143 3.98 11.68 11.21
CA ASN A 143 5.12 12.58 10.98
C ASN A 143 5.79 12.38 9.62
N ILE A 144 5.02 12.07 8.61
CA ILE A 144 5.49 12.01 7.22
C ILE A 144 4.93 13.22 6.49
N ASP A 145 5.83 13.99 5.86
CA ASP A 145 5.46 15.18 5.11
C ASP A 145 4.61 14.83 3.89
N ASN A 146 3.87 15.83 3.40
CA ASN A 146 3.04 15.68 2.21
C ASN A 146 3.88 15.18 1.04
N PRO A 147 3.61 13.97 0.50
CA PRO A 147 4.44 13.38 -0.55
C PRO A 147 4.24 14.02 -1.92
N TYR A 148 3.24 14.87 -2.06
CA TYR A 148 2.88 15.49 -3.34
C TYR A 148 3.51 16.87 -3.52
N TYR A 149 4.33 17.32 -2.58
CA TYR A 149 5.05 18.61 -2.67
C TYR A 149 6.54 18.45 -2.45
#